data_404b0ef9f6f734f45dd7e40283494167
#
_entry.id   404b0ef9f6f734f45dd7e40283494167
#
_cell.length_a   1.000
_cell.length_b   1.000
_cell.length_c   1.000
_cell.angle_alpha   90.00
_cell.angle_beta   90.00
_cell.angle_gamma   90.00
#
_symmetry.space_group_name_H-M   'P 1'
#
loop_
_entity.id
_entity.type
_entity.pdbx_description
1 polymer ?
#
loop_
_entity_poly.entity_id
_entity_poly.type
_entity_poly.pdbx_seq_one_letter_code
_entity_poly.pdbx_strand_id
1 'polypeptide(L)'
;LTGDNALVLTTDAVKHTVNAYAKEQGEAARQPESFGLALARHFVGDNEQVTRARVNVEMYPWVRLEHDGSPHPHAFARHGGYVRTATVTGDGDQAWVVSGVDELVVLKTTDSEFWGYYQDKYTTLKPTNDRIMATKAKIQWWRSDADADVDWGKSYDTVLGTLTSTFAGHHSLALQQTIYAMGEAVLESEAGIAEIRFSLPNKHHFVIDLSPFGLDNPNEVFHADDRPYGLIEATVRRDDAPDPGLAFDPGIGW
;
A
#
# COMPACT_ATOMS: atom_id res chain seq x y z
N LEU A 1 -10.04 12.13 -36.47
CA LEU A 1 -10.95 12.94 -37.28
C LEU A 1 -11.31 12.26 -38.60
N THR A 2 -10.44 11.39 -39.11
CA THR A 2 -10.66 10.66 -40.38
C THR A 2 -11.38 9.32 -40.16
N GLY A 3 -11.46 8.82 -38.93
CA GLY A 3 -11.99 7.49 -38.63
C GLY A 3 -11.01 6.35 -39.00
N ASP A 4 -9.76 6.68 -39.29
CA ASP A 4 -8.72 5.68 -39.54
C ASP A 4 -8.30 5.01 -38.22
N ASN A 5 -8.46 3.70 -38.14
CA ASN A 5 -8.16 2.87 -36.97
C ASN A 5 -6.87 2.03 -37.12
N ALA A 6 -6.07 2.28 -38.15
CA ALA A 6 -4.90 1.46 -38.46
C ALA A 6 -3.89 1.34 -37.31
N LEU A 7 -3.81 2.38 -36.47
CA LEU A 7 -2.90 2.43 -35.32
C LEU A 7 -3.61 2.19 -33.96
N VAL A 8 -4.85 1.78 -33.96
CA VAL A 8 -5.59 1.55 -32.71
C VAL A 8 -5.37 0.13 -32.20
N LEU A 9 -4.78 0.00 -31.01
CA LEU A 9 -4.84 -1.26 -30.26
C LEU A 9 -6.26 -1.45 -29.73
N THR A 10 -6.90 -2.53 -30.12
CA THR A 10 -8.25 -2.82 -29.61
C THR A 10 -8.19 -3.20 -28.13
N THR A 11 -9.21 -2.84 -27.38
CA THR A 11 -9.32 -3.25 -25.96
C THR A 11 -9.33 -4.76 -25.80
N ASP A 12 -9.82 -5.47 -26.79
CA ASP A 12 -9.83 -6.94 -26.84
C ASP A 12 -8.39 -7.49 -26.98
N ALA A 13 -7.58 -6.93 -27.86
CA ALA A 13 -6.17 -7.30 -27.99
C ALA A 13 -5.39 -7.02 -26.70
N VAL A 14 -5.58 -5.85 -26.08
CA VAL A 14 -4.94 -5.51 -24.81
C VAL A 14 -5.29 -6.54 -23.72
N LYS A 15 -6.57 -6.88 -23.58
CA LYS A 15 -7.05 -7.87 -22.62
C LYS A 15 -6.45 -9.27 -22.88
N HIS A 16 -6.42 -9.71 -24.13
CA HIS A 16 -5.85 -11.00 -24.50
C HIS A 16 -4.33 -11.04 -24.28
N THR A 17 -3.63 -9.96 -24.55
CA THR A 17 -2.19 -9.83 -24.23
C THR A 17 -1.94 -10.04 -22.73
N VAL A 18 -2.70 -9.36 -21.86
CA VAL A 18 -2.56 -9.54 -20.40
C VAL A 18 -2.75 -11.01 -20.01
N ASN A 19 -3.77 -11.68 -20.53
CA ASN A 19 -4.05 -13.09 -20.21
C ASN A 19 -2.95 -14.04 -20.74
N ALA A 20 -2.46 -13.82 -21.96
CA ALA A 20 -1.40 -14.62 -22.55
C ALA A 20 -0.09 -14.45 -21.77
N TYR A 21 0.30 -13.21 -21.50
CA TYR A 21 1.49 -12.89 -20.73
C TYR A 21 1.46 -13.49 -19.31
N ALA A 22 0.32 -13.47 -18.64
CA ALA A 22 0.19 -14.11 -17.33
C ALA A 22 0.54 -15.61 -17.38
N LYS A 23 0.26 -16.28 -18.48
CA LYS A 23 0.62 -17.68 -18.68
C LYS A 23 2.07 -17.85 -19.12
N GLU A 24 2.54 -17.04 -20.03
CA GLU A 24 3.88 -17.13 -20.65
C GLU A 24 4.99 -16.76 -19.66
N GLN A 25 4.78 -15.74 -18.82
CA GLN A 25 5.75 -15.28 -17.83
C GLN A 25 5.92 -16.25 -16.64
N GLY A 26 5.02 -17.22 -16.47
CA GLY A 26 5.15 -18.28 -15.46
C GLY A 26 5.34 -17.75 -14.05
N GLU A 27 6.48 -18.05 -13.41
CA GLU A 27 6.76 -17.62 -12.04
C GLU A 27 6.92 -16.10 -11.89
N ALA A 28 7.44 -15.41 -12.93
CA ALA A 28 7.57 -13.94 -12.90
C ALA A 28 6.21 -13.24 -12.80
N ALA A 29 5.15 -13.82 -13.37
CA ALA A 29 3.79 -13.29 -13.27
C ALA A 29 3.20 -13.38 -11.85
N ARG A 30 3.84 -14.11 -10.92
CA ARG A 30 3.42 -14.19 -9.51
C ARG A 30 3.83 -12.97 -8.70
N GLN A 31 4.72 -12.15 -9.24
CA GLN A 31 5.12 -10.90 -8.61
C GLN A 31 4.47 -9.74 -9.37
N PRO A 32 3.60 -8.94 -8.72
CA PRO A 32 2.87 -7.85 -9.38
C PRO A 32 3.79 -6.88 -10.12
N GLU A 33 4.95 -6.58 -9.54
CA GLU A 33 5.94 -5.67 -10.10
C GLU A 33 6.57 -6.24 -11.37
N SER A 34 7.05 -7.50 -11.32
CA SER A 34 7.64 -8.19 -12.48
C SER A 34 6.63 -8.32 -13.62
N PHE A 35 5.40 -8.69 -13.29
CA PHE A 35 4.33 -8.80 -14.27
C PHE A 35 3.99 -7.46 -14.91
N GLY A 36 3.86 -6.41 -14.08
CA GLY A 36 3.63 -5.05 -14.55
C GLY A 36 4.76 -4.54 -15.46
N LEU A 37 6.03 -4.82 -15.10
CA LEU A 37 7.19 -4.47 -15.91
C LEU A 37 7.17 -5.18 -17.27
N ALA A 38 6.91 -6.49 -17.29
CA ALA A 38 6.84 -7.27 -18.53
C ALA A 38 5.75 -6.72 -19.48
N LEU A 39 4.57 -6.41 -18.93
CA LEU A 39 3.48 -5.83 -19.72
C LEU A 39 3.80 -4.41 -20.20
N ALA A 40 4.32 -3.54 -19.34
CA ALA A 40 4.64 -2.16 -19.72
C ALA A 40 5.69 -2.12 -20.83
N ARG A 41 6.76 -2.94 -20.70
CA ARG A 41 7.81 -3.08 -21.72
C ARG A 41 7.27 -3.63 -23.03
N HIS A 42 6.41 -4.64 -22.99
CA HIS A 42 5.76 -5.18 -24.18
C HIS A 42 4.93 -4.14 -24.91
N PHE A 43 4.04 -3.44 -24.18
CA PHE A 43 3.17 -2.46 -24.83
C PHE A 43 3.95 -1.30 -25.46
N VAL A 44 5.01 -0.82 -24.82
CA VAL A 44 5.84 0.27 -25.35
C VAL A 44 6.83 -0.22 -26.41
N GLY A 45 7.44 -1.39 -26.24
CA GLY A 45 8.50 -1.88 -27.12
C GLY A 45 8.00 -2.52 -28.41
N ASP A 46 6.85 -3.21 -28.36
CA ASP A 46 6.35 -3.97 -29.51
C ASP A 46 5.26 -3.23 -30.32
N ASN A 47 4.90 -1.99 -29.92
CA ASN A 47 3.86 -1.21 -30.58
C ASN A 47 4.36 0.23 -30.83
N GLU A 48 4.80 0.54 -32.03
CA GLU A 48 5.35 1.85 -32.43
C GLU A 48 4.45 3.06 -32.07
N GLN A 49 3.13 2.85 -32.04
CA GLN A 49 2.14 3.89 -31.71
C GLN A 49 1.97 4.10 -30.19
N VAL A 50 2.56 3.24 -29.35
CA VAL A 50 2.45 3.33 -27.89
C VAL A 50 3.75 3.90 -27.34
N THR A 51 3.72 5.12 -26.84
CA THR A 51 4.89 5.79 -26.24
C THR A 51 4.96 5.57 -24.73
N ARG A 52 3.81 5.33 -24.09
CA ARG A 52 3.72 5.13 -22.64
C ARG A 52 2.66 4.08 -22.32
N ALA A 53 2.99 3.23 -21.36
CA ALA A 53 2.06 2.26 -20.78
C ALA A 53 2.06 2.37 -19.25
N ARG A 54 0.88 2.31 -18.63
CA ARG A 54 0.73 2.22 -17.19
C ARG A 54 -0.07 0.98 -16.84
N VAL A 55 0.50 0.17 -15.97
CA VAL A 55 -0.09 -1.10 -15.52
C VAL A 55 -0.31 -1.02 -14.01
N ASN A 56 -1.57 -1.13 -13.59
CA ASN A 56 -1.93 -1.26 -12.19
C ASN A 56 -2.29 -2.72 -11.92
N VAL A 57 -1.66 -3.30 -10.92
CA VAL A 57 -1.88 -4.69 -10.51
C VAL A 57 -2.33 -4.72 -9.06
N GLU A 58 -3.41 -5.44 -8.81
CA GLU A 58 -3.88 -5.79 -7.47
C GLU A 58 -3.73 -7.29 -7.27
N MET A 59 -3.01 -7.69 -6.24
CA MET A 59 -2.83 -9.08 -5.89
C MET A 59 -3.56 -9.39 -4.59
N TYR A 60 -4.55 -10.25 -4.71
CA TYR A 60 -5.35 -10.73 -3.59
C TYR A 60 -4.75 -12.03 -3.05
N PRO A 61 -4.33 -12.11 -1.78
CA PRO A 61 -3.71 -13.32 -1.24
C PRO A 61 -4.72 -14.47 -1.11
N TRP A 62 -4.33 -15.64 -1.60
CA TRP A 62 -5.06 -16.89 -1.48
C TRP A 62 -4.19 -17.94 -0.84
N VAL A 63 -4.73 -18.67 0.15
CA VAL A 63 -4.06 -19.80 0.77
C VAL A 63 -4.80 -21.09 0.46
N ARG A 64 -4.04 -22.18 0.33
CA ARG A 64 -4.65 -23.51 0.14
C ARG A 64 -5.40 -23.91 1.39
N LEU A 65 -6.61 -24.44 1.20
CA LEU A 65 -7.34 -25.09 2.28
C LEU A 65 -6.64 -26.40 2.64
N GLU A 66 -6.76 -26.80 3.89
CA GLU A 66 -6.30 -28.12 4.35
C GLU A 66 -7.44 -29.13 4.32
N HIS A 67 -7.11 -30.35 3.99
CA HIS A 67 -7.97 -31.52 4.09
C HIS A 67 -7.15 -32.71 4.59
N ASP A 68 -7.61 -33.37 5.64
CA ASP A 68 -6.91 -34.48 6.31
C ASP A 68 -5.43 -34.16 6.65
N GLY A 69 -5.18 -32.94 7.15
CA GLY A 69 -3.86 -32.48 7.58
C GLY A 69 -2.86 -32.17 6.44
N SER A 70 -3.35 -32.07 5.20
CA SER A 70 -2.53 -31.75 4.02
C SER A 70 -3.13 -30.59 3.21
N PRO A 71 -2.30 -29.73 2.57
CA PRO A 71 -2.78 -28.69 1.69
C PRO A 71 -3.54 -29.29 0.50
N HIS A 72 -4.79 -28.84 0.29
CA HIS A 72 -5.62 -29.31 -0.80
C HIS A 72 -5.08 -28.84 -2.17
N PRO A 73 -5.03 -29.71 -3.20
CA PRO A 73 -4.37 -29.38 -4.46
C PRO A 73 -5.05 -28.26 -5.28
N HIS A 74 -6.36 -28.04 -5.09
CA HIS A 74 -7.14 -27.09 -5.91
C HIS A 74 -8.26 -26.37 -5.15
N ALA A 75 -8.21 -26.33 -3.80
CA ALA A 75 -9.15 -25.57 -2.99
C ALA A 75 -8.41 -24.45 -2.23
N PHE A 76 -8.96 -23.26 -2.27
CA PHE A 76 -8.31 -22.06 -1.73
C PHE A 76 -9.32 -21.21 -0.97
N ALA A 77 -8.84 -20.46 0.02
CA ALA A 77 -9.58 -19.38 0.65
C ALA A 77 -8.81 -18.06 0.49
N ARG A 78 -9.52 -16.95 0.35
CA ARG A 78 -8.92 -15.63 0.41
C ARG A 78 -8.40 -15.41 1.84
N HIS A 79 -7.14 -15.00 1.94
CA HIS A 79 -6.47 -14.77 3.22
C HIS A 79 -6.02 -13.31 3.32
N GLY A 80 -6.00 -12.81 4.59
CA GLY A 80 -5.60 -11.44 4.85
C GLY A 80 -6.69 -10.41 4.53
N GLY A 81 -6.62 -9.28 5.22
CA GLY A 81 -7.52 -8.15 5.06
C GLY A 81 -6.94 -7.03 4.20
N TYR A 82 -5.82 -7.25 3.52
CA TYR A 82 -5.13 -6.24 2.71
C TYR A 82 -4.87 -6.76 1.29
N VAL A 83 -4.55 -5.83 0.40
CA VAL A 83 -4.26 -6.09 -1.02
C VAL A 83 -2.84 -5.61 -1.31
N ARG A 84 -1.99 -6.48 -1.88
CA ARG A 84 -0.69 -6.06 -2.43
C ARG A 84 -0.94 -5.37 -3.76
N THR A 85 -0.33 -4.21 -3.96
CA THR A 85 -0.49 -3.42 -5.19
C THR A 85 0.85 -3.16 -5.85
N ALA A 86 0.85 -3.04 -7.17
CA ALA A 86 1.96 -2.50 -7.92
C ALA A 86 1.43 -1.58 -9.03
N THR A 87 2.10 -0.46 -9.23
CA THR A 87 1.89 0.43 -10.36
C THR A 87 3.19 0.52 -11.13
N VAL A 88 3.17 0.14 -12.40
CA VAL A 88 4.32 0.24 -13.28
C VAL A 88 4.00 1.21 -14.41
N THR A 89 4.86 2.19 -14.61
CA THR A 89 4.79 3.12 -15.74
C THR A 89 6.01 2.91 -16.61
N GLY A 90 5.82 2.57 -17.87
CA GLY A 90 6.87 2.51 -18.92
C GLY A 90 6.73 3.71 -19.85
N ASP A 91 7.83 4.37 -20.19
CA ASP A 91 7.91 5.47 -21.15
C ASP A 91 9.25 5.37 -21.90
N GLY A 92 9.21 4.96 -23.16
CA GLY A 92 10.42 4.61 -23.91
C GLY A 92 11.19 3.48 -23.21
N ASP A 93 12.48 3.71 -22.97
CA ASP A 93 13.37 2.74 -22.30
C ASP A 93 13.30 2.82 -20.75
N GLN A 94 12.57 3.78 -20.21
CA GLN A 94 12.47 4.00 -18.77
C GLN A 94 11.25 3.29 -18.18
N ALA A 95 11.37 2.86 -16.92
CA ALA A 95 10.26 2.32 -16.16
C ALA A 95 10.31 2.77 -14.70
N TRP A 96 9.16 3.05 -14.15
CA TRP A 96 8.97 3.38 -12.73
C TRP A 96 8.09 2.32 -12.10
N VAL A 97 8.54 1.78 -10.97
CA VAL A 97 7.82 0.75 -10.23
C VAL A 97 7.49 1.28 -8.84
N VAL A 98 6.21 1.33 -8.54
CA VAL A 98 5.67 1.67 -7.24
C VAL A 98 4.96 0.43 -6.68
N SER A 99 5.55 -0.17 -5.67
CA SER A 99 4.89 -1.23 -4.89
C SER A 99 4.01 -0.64 -3.81
N GLY A 100 3.07 -1.41 -3.29
CA GLY A 100 2.21 -0.91 -2.23
C GLY A 100 1.37 -1.97 -1.54
N VAL A 101 0.74 -1.55 -0.46
CA VAL A 101 -0.32 -2.27 0.24
C VAL A 101 -1.53 -1.34 0.39
N ASP A 102 -2.71 -1.87 0.08
CA ASP A 102 -3.99 -1.19 0.31
C ASP A 102 -4.84 -2.02 1.28
N GLU A 103 -5.79 -1.36 1.92
CA GLU A 103 -6.70 -1.97 2.88
C GLU A 103 -6.03 -2.57 4.13
N LEU A 104 -4.79 -2.19 4.44
CA LEU A 104 -4.11 -2.67 5.64
C LEU A 104 -4.73 -2.06 6.90
N VAL A 105 -5.55 -2.84 7.59
CA VAL A 105 -6.17 -2.43 8.84
C VAL A 105 -5.24 -2.80 10.00
N VAL A 106 -4.82 -1.79 10.76
CA VAL A 106 -4.01 -1.96 11.96
C VAL A 106 -4.61 -1.19 13.12
N LEU A 107 -4.48 -1.75 14.33
CA LEU A 107 -4.99 -1.18 15.57
C LEU A 107 -4.03 -1.47 16.71
N LYS A 108 -3.85 -0.51 17.59
CA LYS A 108 -3.24 -0.69 18.92
C LYS A 108 -4.15 -0.10 19.99
N THR A 109 -4.30 -0.81 21.09
CA THR A 109 -5.26 -0.45 22.16
C THR A 109 -4.68 0.50 23.19
N THR A 110 -3.36 0.66 23.23
CA THR A 110 -2.61 1.52 24.15
C THR A 110 -1.31 2.01 23.48
N ASP A 111 -0.43 2.67 24.23
CA ASP A 111 0.83 3.27 23.75
C ASP A 111 0.62 4.32 22.66
N SER A 112 -0.49 5.03 22.72
CA SER A 112 -0.81 6.12 21.81
C SER A 112 -1.38 7.29 22.58
N GLU A 113 -0.79 8.45 22.39
CA GLU A 113 -1.16 9.70 23.05
C GLU A 113 -1.64 10.74 22.03
N PHE A 114 -2.27 11.78 22.52
CA PHE A 114 -2.48 13.01 21.77
C PHE A 114 -2.74 14.17 22.70
N TRP A 115 -1.72 14.98 22.94
CA TRP A 115 -1.79 16.15 23.82
C TRP A 115 -0.79 17.21 23.37
N GLY A 116 -0.87 18.41 23.94
CA GLY A 116 0.03 19.52 23.62
C GLY A 116 -0.23 20.18 22.26
N TYR A 117 -1.33 19.83 21.58
CA TYR A 117 -1.73 20.45 20.33
C TYR A 117 -2.27 21.88 20.56
N TYR A 118 -2.26 22.69 19.51
CA TYR A 118 -2.79 24.04 19.54
C TYR A 118 -4.27 24.04 19.92
N GLN A 119 -4.65 24.95 20.82
CA GLN A 119 -6.03 25.10 21.29
C GLN A 119 -6.53 26.52 21.07
N ASP A 120 -7.75 26.64 20.60
CA ASP A 120 -8.48 27.89 20.44
C ASP A 120 -9.91 27.77 20.98
N LYS A 121 -10.73 28.80 20.75
CA LYS A 121 -12.14 28.81 21.23
C LYS A 121 -13.04 27.74 20.59
N TYR A 122 -12.60 27.08 19.54
CA TYR A 122 -13.33 26.02 18.84
C TYR A 122 -12.80 24.62 19.17
N THR A 123 -11.73 24.52 19.92
CA THR A 123 -11.11 23.26 20.30
C THR A 123 -11.91 22.57 21.41
N THR A 124 -12.59 21.49 21.07
CA THR A 124 -13.37 20.67 22.04
C THR A 124 -12.69 19.36 22.37
N LEU A 125 -11.66 18.97 21.59
CA LEU A 125 -10.91 17.75 21.82
C LEU A 125 -10.17 17.82 23.16
N LYS A 126 -10.26 16.75 23.95
CA LYS A 126 -9.54 16.67 25.24
C LYS A 126 -8.17 16.00 25.01
N PRO A 127 -7.11 16.54 25.63
CA PRO A 127 -5.82 15.85 25.65
C PRO A 127 -5.95 14.45 26.28
N THR A 128 -5.19 13.50 25.74
CA THR A 128 -5.13 12.14 26.29
C THR A 128 -3.71 11.60 26.22
N ASN A 129 -3.30 10.88 27.26
CA ASN A 129 -2.02 10.20 27.36
C ASN A 129 -2.14 8.70 27.02
N ASP A 130 -3.36 8.23 26.81
CA ASP A 130 -3.64 6.88 26.35
C ASP A 130 -4.91 6.86 25.51
N ARG A 131 -4.84 6.25 24.34
CA ARG A 131 -5.97 6.08 23.43
C ARG A 131 -5.79 4.89 22.52
N ILE A 132 -6.89 4.39 22.00
CA ILE A 132 -6.88 3.43 20.89
C ILE A 132 -6.52 4.17 19.60
N MET A 133 -5.58 3.63 18.83
CA MET A 133 -5.19 4.14 17.52
C MET A 133 -5.43 3.07 16.45
N ALA A 134 -6.23 3.40 15.45
CA ALA A 134 -6.54 2.49 14.34
C ALA A 134 -6.61 3.23 13.00
N THR A 135 -6.21 2.54 11.95
CA THR A 135 -6.29 3.04 10.58
C THR A 135 -6.54 1.91 9.59
N LYS A 136 -7.03 2.26 8.40
CA LYS A 136 -7.04 1.42 7.20
C LYS A 136 -6.05 2.03 6.21
N ALA A 137 -4.81 1.62 6.29
CA ALA A 137 -3.71 2.25 5.58
C ALA A 137 -3.67 1.87 4.10
N LYS A 138 -3.42 2.87 3.26
CA LYS A 138 -2.88 2.72 1.92
C LYS A 138 -1.46 3.26 1.93
N ILE A 139 -0.48 2.41 1.59
CA ILE A 139 0.94 2.74 1.63
C ILE A 139 1.56 2.34 0.30
N GLN A 140 2.35 3.24 -0.28
CA GLN A 140 3.01 3.04 -1.57
C GLN A 140 4.47 3.44 -1.45
N TRP A 141 5.37 2.66 -2.05
CA TRP A 141 6.80 2.97 -2.06
C TRP A 141 7.39 2.79 -3.45
N TRP A 142 8.27 3.71 -3.79
CA TRP A 142 8.96 3.73 -5.05
C TRP A 142 10.43 3.34 -4.88
N ARG A 143 10.90 2.45 -5.76
CA ARG A 143 12.30 2.06 -5.87
C ARG A 143 12.97 2.80 -7.03
N SER A 144 14.11 3.45 -6.75
CA SER A 144 14.92 4.10 -7.77
C SER A 144 15.84 3.14 -8.53
N ASP A 145 15.96 1.89 -8.07
CA ASP A 145 16.78 0.82 -8.63
C ASP A 145 15.96 -0.30 -9.31
N ALA A 146 14.80 0.03 -9.85
CA ALA A 146 13.87 -0.94 -10.44
C ALA A 146 14.43 -1.71 -11.66
N ASP A 147 15.54 -1.24 -12.24
CA ASP A 147 16.27 -1.94 -13.31
C ASP A 147 17.25 -3.01 -12.79
N ALA A 148 17.50 -3.05 -11.46
CA ALA A 148 18.28 -4.10 -10.84
C ALA A 148 17.49 -5.41 -10.77
N ASP A 149 18.20 -6.52 -10.53
CA ASP A 149 17.58 -7.82 -10.25
C ASP A 149 17.00 -7.81 -8.82
N VAL A 150 15.76 -7.36 -8.70
CA VAL A 150 15.06 -7.20 -7.42
C VAL A 150 14.24 -8.44 -7.11
N ASP A 151 14.46 -9.04 -5.95
CA ASP A 151 13.52 -10.03 -5.37
C ASP A 151 12.31 -9.28 -4.79
N TRP A 152 11.32 -9.01 -5.64
CA TRP A 152 10.11 -8.26 -5.30
C TRP A 152 9.31 -8.90 -4.16
N GLY A 153 9.30 -10.24 -4.07
CA GLY A 153 8.63 -10.96 -3.01
C GLY A 153 9.27 -10.67 -1.65
N LYS A 154 10.59 -10.86 -1.58
CA LYS A 154 11.36 -10.60 -0.35
C LYS A 154 11.31 -9.13 0.04
N SER A 155 11.47 -8.22 -0.91
CA SER A 155 11.37 -6.77 -0.67
C SER A 155 10.00 -6.39 -0.10
N TYR A 156 8.91 -6.88 -0.70
CA TYR A 156 7.56 -6.64 -0.18
C TYR A 156 7.38 -7.14 1.25
N ASP A 157 7.81 -8.38 1.53
CA ASP A 157 7.70 -8.98 2.87
C ASP A 157 8.53 -8.21 3.90
N THR A 158 9.73 -7.75 3.53
CA THR A 158 10.57 -6.90 4.37
C THR A 158 9.87 -5.60 4.70
N VAL A 159 9.33 -4.90 3.70
CA VAL A 159 8.64 -3.62 3.90
C VAL A 159 7.39 -3.80 4.77
N LEU A 160 6.53 -4.77 4.45
CA LEU A 160 5.31 -5.02 5.22
C LEU A 160 5.63 -5.39 6.67
N GLY A 161 6.63 -6.25 6.88
CA GLY A 161 7.11 -6.63 8.21
C GLY A 161 7.66 -5.43 8.99
N THR A 162 8.44 -4.58 8.35
CA THR A 162 8.99 -3.35 8.95
C THR A 162 7.87 -2.38 9.35
N LEU A 163 6.92 -2.13 8.44
CA LEU A 163 5.77 -1.25 8.70
C LEU A 163 4.95 -1.72 9.91
N THR A 164 4.58 -2.98 9.92
CA THR A 164 3.74 -3.55 11.00
C THR A 164 4.49 -3.66 12.33
N SER A 165 5.76 -4.02 12.31
CA SER A 165 6.60 -4.07 13.51
C SER A 165 6.84 -2.69 14.11
N THR A 166 7.14 -1.69 13.27
CA THR A 166 7.31 -0.31 13.73
C THR A 166 6.01 0.25 14.29
N PHE A 167 4.87 0.03 13.61
CA PHE A 167 3.57 0.44 14.13
C PHE A 167 3.30 -0.17 15.52
N ALA A 168 3.58 -1.45 15.70
CA ALA A 168 3.33 -2.16 16.96
C ALA A 168 4.25 -1.67 18.09
N GLY A 169 5.55 -1.51 17.81
CA GLY A 169 6.56 -1.21 18.83
C GLY A 169 6.76 0.27 19.16
N HIS A 170 6.27 1.19 18.31
CA HIS A 170 6.47 2.62 18.48
C HIS A 170 5.47 3.22 19.48
N HIS A 171 5.95 3.87 20.55
CA HIS A 171 5.09 4.69 21.42
C HIS A 171 4.69 5.97 20.68
N SER A 172 3.42 6.11 20.36
CA SER A 172 2.91 7.17 19.48
C SER A 172 2.49 8.40 20.27
N LEU A 173 3.19 9.51 20.10
CA LEU A 173 2.75 10.81 20.60
C LEU A 173 1.71 11.48 19.67
N ALA A 174 1.71 11.08 18.42
CA ALA A 174 0.75 11.45 17.38
C ALA A 174 0.86 10.50 16.18
N LEU A 175 -0.21 10.34 15.40
CA LEU A 175 -0.19 9.50 14.20
C LEU A 175 0.88 9.98 13.20
N GLN A 176 1.08 11.30 13.07
CA GLN A 176 2.10 11.89 12.19
C GLN A 176 3.51 11.42 12.54
N GLN A 177 3.85 11.35 13.84
CA GLN A 177 5.13 10.84 14.31
C GLN A 177 5.29 9.35 13.98
N THR A 178 4.23 8.56 14.17
CA THR A 178 4.23 7.12 13.86
C THR A 178 4.43 6.88 12.36
N ILE A 179 3.79 7.66 11.50
CA ILE A 179 3.98 7.59 10.04
C ILE A 179 5.45 7.88 9.67
N TYR A 180 6.03 8.91 10.26
CA TYR A 180 7.42 9.27 10.01
C TYR A 180 8.38 8.15 10.43
N ALA A 181 8.21 7.60 11.64
CA ALA A 181 9.00 6.49 12.13
C ALA A 181 8.87 5.22 11.24
N MET A 182 7.67 4.92 10.77
CA MET A 182 7.44 3.82 9.83
C MET A 182 8.15 4.06 8.50
N GLY A 183 8.11 5.28 7.99
CA GLY A 183 8.78 5.66 6.73
C GLY A 183 10.29 5.57 6.84
N GLU A 184 10.89 6.12 7.90
CA GLU A 184 12.33 6.02 8.15
C GLU A 184 12.79 4.56 8.26
N ALA A 185 12.08 3.74 9.06
CA ALA A 185 12.41 2.33 9.22
C ALA A 185 12.40 1.56 7.89
N VAL A 186 11.44 1.85 7.00
CA VAL A 186 11.40 1.24 5.66
C VAL A 186 12.58 1.69 4.81
N LEU A 187 12.89 2.99 4.79
CA LEU A 187 14.03 3.51 4.04
C LEU A 187 15.36 2.94 4.55
N GLU A 188 15.49 2.70 5.85
CA GLU A 188 16.66 2.04 6.44
C GLU A 188 16.76 0.55 6.08
N SER A 189 15.62 -0.16 6.04
CA SER A 189 15.59 -1.61 5.78
C SER A 189 15.83 -1.98 4.31
N GLU A 190 15.50 -1.08 3.37
CA GLU A 190 15.54 -1.31 1.92
C GLU A 190 16.24 -0.16 1.19
N ALA A 191 17.54 -0.30 0.91
CA ALA A 191 18.36 0.76 0.31
C ALA A 191 17.87 1.25 -1.06
N GLY A 192 17.24 0.39 -1.85
CA GLY A 192 16.69 0.75 -3.16
C GLY A 192 15.40 1.57 -3.11
N ILE A 193 14.71 1.65 -1.96
CA ILE A 193 13.52 2.48 -1.81
C ILE A 193 13.95 3.93 -1.61
N ALA A 194 13.48 4.82 -2.49
CA ALA A 194 13.80 6.24 -2.46
C ALA A 194 12.72 7.07 -1.77
N GLU A 195 11.45 6.65 -1.86
CA GLU A 195 10.31 7.39 -1.34
C GLU A 195 9.17 6.44 -0.93
N ILE A 196 8.49 6.76 0.17
CA ILE A 196 7.30 6.07 0.64
C ILE A 196 6.20 7.08 0.97
N ARG A 197 4.97 6.78 0.52
CA ARG A 197 3.77 7.60 0.72
C ARG A 197 2.73 6.86 1.52
N PHE A 198 2.09 7.59 2.40
CA PHE A 198 1.07 7.11 3.33
C PHE A 198 -0.23 7.87 3.12
N SER A 199 -1.34 7.15 3.16
CA SER A 199 -2.69 7.71 3.24
C SER A 199 -3.47 6.90 4.27
N LEU A 200 -3.68 7.50 5.44
CA LEU A 200 -4.20 6.85 6.64
C LEU A 200 -5.44 7.58 7.16
N PRO A 201 -6.64 7.12 6.85
CA PRO A 201 -7.85 7.57 7.54
C PRO A 201 -7.78 7.17 9.01
N ASN A 202 -7.96 8.14 9.90
CA ASN A 202 -7.99 7.89 11.35
C ASN A 202 -9.34 7.25 11.72
N LYS A 203 -9.34 5.95 12.03
CA LYS A 203 -10.53 5.24 12.48
C LYS A 203 -10.71 5.42 13.97
N HIS A 204 -11.76 6.15 14.34
CA HIS A 204 -12.02 6.45 15.75
C HIS A 204 -12.53 5.24 16.51
N HIS A 205 -11.98 5.05 17.72
CA HIS A 205 -12.43 4.04 18.68
C HIS A 205 -12.65 4.72 20.02
N PHE A 206 -13.88 4.68 20.50
CA PHE A 206 -14.27 5.34 21.74
C PHE A 206 -14.47 4.28 22.81
N VAL A 207 -13.69 4.35 23.88
CA VAL A 207 -13.82 3.44 25.03
C VAL A 207 -15.17 3.66 25.68
N ILE A 208 -15.90 2.58 25.95
CA ILE A 208 -17.21 2.63 26.59
C ILE A 208 -17.02 2.78 28.10
N ASP A 209 -17.70 3.76 28.68
CA ASP A 209 -17.76 3.92 30.15
C ASP A 209 -18.59 2.79 30.75
N LEU A 210 -17.93 1.87 31.46
CA LEU A 210 -18.55 0.77 32.21
C LEU A 210 -18.64 1.02 33.70
N SER A 211 -18.23 2.21 34.19
CA SER A 211 -18.29 2.58 35.59
C SER A 211 -19.70 2.52 36.20
N PRO A 212 -20.81 2.82 35.45
CA PRO A 212 -22.17 2.65 35.99
C PRO A 212 -22.51 1.21 36.36
N PHE A 213 -21.76 0.22 35.83
CA PHE A 213 -21.93 -1.20 36.13
C PHE A 213 -20.91 -1.70 37.16
N GLY A 214 -20.05 -0.82 37.70
CA GLY A 214 -18.96 -1.19 38.61
C GLY A 214 -17.83 -1.95 37.96
N LEU A 215 -17.67 -1.81 36.64
CA LEU A 215 -16.63 -2.47 35.85
C LEU A 215 -15.56 -1.47 35.40
N ASP A 216 -14.32 -1.92 35.39
CA ASP A 216 -13.21 -1.23 34.74
C ASP A 216 -13.15 -1.56 33.24
N ASN A 217 -12.60 -0.67 32.44
CA ASN A 217 -12.44 -0.86 31.00
C ASN A 217 -11.08 -0.32 30.50
N PRO A 218 -10.00 -1.09 30.62
CA PRO A 218 -8.68 -0.70 30.14
C PRO A 218 -8.56 -0.86 28.61
N ASN A 219 -9.36 -0.13 27.84
CA ASN A 219 -9.43 -0.15 26.37
C ASN A 219 -9.81 -1.53 25.78
N GLU A 220 -10.61 -2.31 26.48
CA GLU A 220 -11.04 -3.65 26.03
C GLU A 220 -12.39 -3.62 25.31
N VAL A 221 -13.30 -2.77 25.78
CA VAL A 221 -14.64 -2.61 25.20
C VAL A 221 -14.79 -1.21 24.64
N PHE A 222 -14.99 -1.11 23.34
CA PHE A 222 -15.03 0.17 22.64
C PHE A 222 -16.04 0.16 21.49
N HIS A 223 -16.50 1.34 21.12
CA HIS A 223 -17.30 1.60 19.93
C HIS A 223 -16.37 2.04 18.80
N ALA A 224 -16.38 1.31 17.69
CA ALA A 224 -15.66 1.71 16.48
C ALA A 224 -16.55 2.60 15.62
N ASP A 225 -16.02 3.75 15.22
CA ASP A 225 -16.69 4.68 14.30
C ASP A 225 -15.75 4.99 13.13
N ASP A 226 -16.27 4.91 11.92
CA ASP A 226 -15.50 5.18 10.72
C ASP A 226 -15.82 6.55 10.08
N ARG A 227 -16.76 7.31 10.64
CA ARG A 227 -17.15 8.65 10.14
C ARG A 227 -17.66 9.58 11.24
N PRO A 228 -17.31 10.89 11.17
CA PRO A 228 -16.31 11.49 10.29
C PRO A 228 -14.89 11.11 10.69
N TYR A 229 -13.96 11.04 9.75
CA TYR A 229 -12.56 10.80 10.03
C TYR A 229 -11.66 11.88 9.42
N GLY A 230 -10.50 12.14 10.03
CA GLY A 230 -9.41 12.88 9.41
C GLY A 230 -8.58 11.95 8.52
N LEU A 231 -8.29 12.36 7.30
CA LEU A 231 -7.31 11.71 6.44
C LEU A 231 -5.94 12.32 6.73
N ILE A 232 -4.99 11.48 7.12
CA ILE A 232 -3.61 11.89 7.34
C ILE A 232 -2.75 11.31 6.21
N GLU A 233 -2.09 12.19 5.48
CA GLU A 233 -1.21 11.82 4.40
C GLU A 233 0.20 12.36 4.65
N ALA A 234 1.20 11.58 4.26
CA ALA A 234 2.60 11.98 4.39
C ALA A 234 3.45 11.30 3.33
N THR A 235 4.55 11.96 2.99
CA THR A 235 5.62 11.42 2.16
C THR A 235 6.92 11.46 2.95
N VAL A 236 7.62 10.32 3.02
CA VAL A 236 8.96 10.22 3.57
C VAL A 236 9.89 9.77 2.46
N ARG A 237 10.99 10.51 2.26
CA ARG A 237 11.94 10.21 1.19
C ARG A 237 13.37 10.39 1.68
N ARG A 238 14.32 9.76 1.01
CA ARG A 238 15.75 9.98 1.27
C ARG A 238 16.14 11.40 0.89
N ASP A 239 17.10 11.95 1.60
CA ASP A 239 17.63 13.30 1.30
C ASP A 239 18.27 13.37 -0.10
N ASP A 240 18.88 12.26 -0.53
CA ASP A 240 19.53 12.10 -1.83
C ASP A 240 18.66 11.42 -2.89
N ALA A 241 17.35 11.25 -2.61
CA ALA A 241 16.44 10.61 -3.55
C ALA A 241 16.39 11.36 -4.88
N PRO A 242 16.51 10.65 -6.02
CA PRO A 242 16.34 11.28 -7.33
C PRO A 242 14.90 11.78 -7.53
N ASP A 243 14.68 12.54 -8.60
CA ASP A 243 13.32 12.93 -9.00
C ASP A 243 12.48 11.68 -9.27
N PRO A 244 11.30 11.53 -8.66
CA PRO A 244 10.44 10.37 -8.86
C PRO A 244 9.85 10.27 -10.28
N GLY A 245 9.98 11.31 -11.11
CA GLY A 245 9.49 11.31 -12.48
C GLY A 245 8.02 10.89 -12.57
N LEU A 246 7.76 9.79 -13.29
CA LEU A 246 6.42 9.25 -13.50
C LEU A 246 5.98 8.21 -12.45
N ALA A 247 6.77 7.98 -11.40
CA ALA A 247 6.45 6.96 -10.38
C ALA A 247 5.04 7.15 -9.79
N PHE A 248 4.73 8.37 -9.38
CA PHE A 248 3.45 8.71 -8.75
C PHE A 248 2.54 9.57 -9.63
N ASP A 249 2.82 9.64 -10.92
CA ASP A 249 1.90 10.29 -11.85
C ASP A 249 0.53 9.60 -11.78
N PRO A 250 -0.57 10.28 -11.47
CA PRO A 250 -1.88 9.67 -11.42
C PRO A 250 -2.36 9.16 -12.79
N GLY A 251 -1.65 9.53 -13.87
CA GLY A 251 -2.11 9.31 -15.22
C GLY A 251 -3.30 10.22 -15.57
N ILE A 252 -4.06 9.83 -16.58
CA ILE A 252 -5.36 10.44 -16.85
C ILE A 252 -6.32 9.82 -15.83
N GLY A 253 -6.49 10.52 -14.69
CA GLY A 253 -7.38 10.06 -13.64
C GLY A 253 -8.84 10.09 -14.09
N TRP A 254 -9.54 9.03 -13.82
CA TRP A 254 -11.02 8.97 -13.84
C TRP A 254 -11.52 8.82 -12.41
#